data_d8cb192bf60aa57d6ea1d1521a134377
#
_entry.id   d8cb192bf60aa57d6ea1d1521a134377
#
_cell.length_a   1.000
_cell.length_b   1.000
_cell.length_c   1.000
_cell.angle_alpha   90.00
_cell.angle_beta   90.00
_cell.angle_gamma   90.00
#
_symmetry.space_group_name_H-M   'P 1'
#
loop_
_entity.id
_entity.type
_entity.pdbx_description
1 polymer ?
#
loop_
_entity_poly.entity_id
_entity_poly.type
_entity_poly.pdbx_seq_one_letter_code
_entity_poly.pdbx_strand_id
1 'polypeptide(L)'
;LAKNTAILTVGKLCTQCISFFLLPLYTAILSTEEYGTFDLLVTYSTLLLPLVNWQLDQGLFRFMLDHRGNKEEQGKLFSTLLLSSTVQSVIYIILFICVEPFLKIENAYFLLLYVVLHVYTALFLQFVRGLGYSVKYTIASFISASATTVLNVIALLFLKMGLQGLFIAQFLTLLYLVITSKAWEYFSVKHIHPRIFKRVSAYSIPLIPNNLAWWVVNASDRTIIAHFLGTAANGIYSIANKFPNVFIQFYNILNLSWTETVSLHYGDEDRDEFLTETMTSLFKLFAAACF
;
A
#
# COMPACT_ATOMS: atom_id res chain seq x y z
N LEU A 1 -14.51 -15.81 -8.94
CA LEU A 1 -14.35 -14.79 -7.89
C LEU A 1 -13.62 -15.39 -6.69
N ALA A 2 -14.16 -16.42 -6.03
CA ALA A 2 -13.60 -17.07 -4.82
C ALA A 2 -12.11 -17.45 -4.96
N LYS A 3 -11.69 -18.02 -6.10
CA LYS A 3 -10.28 -18.38 -6.34
C LYS A 3 -9.35 -17.17 -6.33
N ASN A 4 -9.75 -16.04 -6.92
CA ASN A 4 -8.95 -14.83 -6.96
C ASN A 4 -8.88 -14.17 -5.57
N THR A 5 -9.99 -14.15 -4.83
CA THR A 5 -10.03 -13.66 -3.45
C THR A 5 -9.13 -14.50 -2.55
N ALA A 6 -9.19 -15.84 -2.65
CA ALA A 6 -8.31 -16.74 -1.91
C ALA A 6 -6.82 -16.48 -2.21
N ILE A 7 -6.44 -16.31 -3.47
CA ILE A 7 -5.06 -16.02 -3.86
C ILE A 7 -4.58 -14.68 -3.26
N LEU A 8 -5.42 -13.64 -3.34
CA LEU A 8 -5.09 -12.32 -2.77
C LEU A 8 -4.97 -12.39 -1.23
N THR A 9 -5.85 -13.14 -0.58
CA THR A 9 -5.85 -13.33 0.88
C THR A 9 -4.60 -14.07 1.34
N VAL A 10 -4.26 -15.19 0.70
CA VAL A 10 -3.04 -15.96 1.02
C VAL A 10 -1.80 -15.09 0.78
N GLY A 11 -1.74 -14.35 -0.33
CA GLY A 11 -0.64 -13.42 -0.59
C GLY A 11 -0.47 -12.38 0.51
N LYS A 12 -1.56 -11.75 0.98
CA LYS A 12 -1.51 -10.80 2.10
C LYS A 12 -1.06 -11.43 3.41
N LEU A 13 -1.57 -12.61 3.74
CA LEU A 13 -1.16 -13.34 4.95
C LEU A 13 0.34 -13.67 4.92
N CYS A 14 0.84 -14.20 3.81
CA CYS A 14 2.26 -14.51 3.66
C CYS A 14 3.14 -13.26 3.84
N THR A 15 2.74 -12.10 3.28
CA THR A 15 3.50 -10.86 3.45
C THR A 15 3.51 -10.38 4.89
N GLN A 16 2.42 -10.53 5.63
CA GLN A 16 2.34 -10.16 7.05
C GLN A 16 3.17 -11.11 7.93
N CYS A 17 3.11 -12.41 7.65
CA CYS A 17 3.95 -13.38 8.35
C CYS A 17 5.45 -13.06 8.19
N ILE A 18 5.89 -12.75 6.97
CA ILE A 18 7.27 -12.35 6.71
C ILE A 18 7.65 -11.13 7.56
N SER A 19 6.84 -10.08 7.53
CA SER A 19 7.08 -8.85 8.29
C SER A 19 7.13 -9.09 9.81
N PHE A 20 6.33 -10.03 10.32
CA PHE A 20 6.29 -10.40 11.72
C PHE A 20 7.52 -11.21 12.13
N PHE A 21 7.90 -12.23 11.35
CA PHE A 21 9.07 -13.08 11.64
C PHE A 21 10.39 -12.34 11.56
N LEU A 22 10.44 -11.20 10.89
CA LEU A 22 11.66 -10.37 10.83
C LEU A 22 11.76 -9.36 11.97
N LEU A 23 10.71 -9.19 12.74
CA LEU A 23 10.75 -8.28 13.87
C LEU A 23 11.91 -8.60 14.84
N PRO A 24 12.15 -9.87 15.25
CA PRO A 24 13.31 -10.21 16.09
C PRO A 24 14.64 -9.82 15.46
N LEU A 25 14.77 -9.94 14.15
CA LEU A 25 15.99 -9.57 13.43
C LEU A 25 16.22 -8.05 13.45
N TYR A 26 15.18 -7.27 13.18
CA TYR A 26 15.26 -5.81 13.26
C TYR A 26 15.64 -5.34 14.67
N THR A 27 15.04 -5.94 15.70
CA THR A 27 15.32 -5.58 17.10
C THR A 27 16.71 -6.03 17.57
N ALA A 28 17.30 -7.02 16.93
CA ALA A 28 18.66 -7.47 17.23
C ALA A 28 19.75 -6.60 16.58
N ILE A 29 19.42 -5.88 15.49
CA ILE A 29 20.41 -5.18 14.66
C ILE A 29 20.29 -3.66 14.82
N LEU A 30 19.05 -3.14 14.81
CA LEU A 30 18.78 -1.71 14.89
C LEU A 30 18.62 -1.27 16.35
N SER A 31 19.16 -0.11 16.68
CA SER A 31 18.78 0.59 17.90
C SER A 31 17.29 0.99 17.86
N THR A 32 16.71 1.22 19.03
CA THR A 32 15.31 1.70 19.14
C THR A 32 15.11 3.03 18.41
N GLU A 33 16.14 3.88 18.39
CA GLU A 33 16.12 5.18 17.72
C GLU A 33 16.13 5.04 16.18
N GLU A 34 17.01 4.20 15.65
CA GLU A 34 17.09 3.91 14.21
C GLU A 34 15.79 3.29 13.70
N TYR A 35 15.24 2.32 14.45
CA TYR A 35 13.96 1.71 14.09
C TYR A 35 12.79 2.71 14.16
N GLY A 36 12.77 3.58 15.18
CA GLY A 36 11.78 4.64 15.33
C GLY A 36 11.82 5.66 14.21
N THR A 37 13.01 6.09 13.79
CA THR A 37 13.21 6.98 12.64
C THR A 37 12.74 6.33 11.34
N PHE A 38 13.09 5.06 11.13
CA PHE A 38 12.62 4.28 9.99
C PHE A 38 11.09 4.20 9.92
N ASP A 39 10.45 3.84 11.04
CA ASP A 39 9.00 3.71 11.12
C ASP A 39 8.28 5.04 10.86
N LEU A 40 8.83 6.16 11.34
CA LEU A 40 8.32 7.50 11.06
C LEU A 40 8.40 7.85 9.57
N LEU A 41 9.52 7.58 8.91
CA LEU A 41 9.68 7.86 7.48
C LEU A 41 8.69 7.06 6.63
N VAL A 42 8.49 5.78 6.96
CA VAL A 42 7.47 4.95 6.32
C VAL A 42 6.07 5.50 6.61
N THR A 43 5.79 5.90 7.83
CA THR A 43 4.51 6.48 8.24
C THR A 43 4.20 7.77 7.47
N TYR A 44 5.16 8.69 7.36
CA TYR A 44 5.01 9.91 6.58
C TYR A 44 4.86 9.63 5.08
N SER A 45 5.51 8.60 4.55
CA SER A 45 5.32 8.22 3.16
C SER A 45 3.89 7.78 2.86
N THR A 46 3.23 7.09 3.81
CA THR A 46 1.82 6.69 3.67
C THR A 46 0.85 7.87 3.76
N LEU A 47 1.22 8.94 4.48
CA LEU A 47 0.48 10.20 4.50
C LEU A 47 0.63 10.96 3.18
N LEU A 48 1.87 11.05 2.67
CA LEU A 48 2.17 11.84 1.48
C LEU A 48 1.67 11.20 0.19
N LEU A 49 1.63 9.87 0.13
CA LEU A 49 1.21 9.14 -1.07
C LEU A 49 -0.17 9.58 -1.61
N PRO A 50 -1.27 9.59 -0.83
CA PRO A 50 -2.56 10.05 -1.32
C PRO A 50 -2.59 11.54 -1.70
N LEU A 51 -1.76 12.36 -1.06
CA LEU A 51 -1.66 13.78 -1.37
C LEU A 51 -0.91 14.03 -2.69
N VAL A 52 0.17 13.29 -2.93
CA VAL A 52 0.99 13.43 -4.14
C VAL A 52 0.30 12.81 -5.34
N ASN A 53 -0.22 11.59 -5.22
CA ASN A 53 -0.80 10.84 -6.33
C ASN A 53 -2.30 11.11 -6.55
N TRP A 54 -2.98 11.86 -5.67
CA TRP A 54 -4.43 12.14 -5.72
C TRP A 54 -5.28 10.88 -5.85
N GLN A 55 -4.79 9.73 -5.34
CA GLN A 55 -5.43 8.42 -5.47
C GLN A 55 -5.71 8.00 -6.93
N LEU A 56 -4.93 8.50 -7.89
CA LEU A 56 -5.10 8.18 -9.32
C LEU A 56 -4.90 6.69 -9.61
N ASP A 57 -4.12 6.00 -8.81
CA ASP A 57 -3.95 4.55 -8.86
C ASP A 57 -5.28 3.81 -8.59
N GLN A 58 -6.07 4.24 -7.61
CA GLN A 58 -7.39 3.66 -7.32
C GLN A 58 -8.37 3.97 -8.44
N GLY A 59 -8.34 5.20 -8.96
CA GLY A 59 -9.11 5.58 -10.13
C GLY A 59 -8.72 4.77 -11.36
N LEU A 60 -7.43 4.58 -11.63
CA LEU A 60 -6.96 3.71 -12.72
C LEU A 60 -7.59 2.33 -12.63
N PHE A 61 -7.47 1.68 -11.48
CA PHE A 61 -8.05 0.36 -11.28
C PHE A 61 -9.55 0.34 -11.56
N ARG A 62 -10.31 1.30 -10.99
CA ARG A 62 -11.76 1.36 -11.14
C ARG A 62 -12.19 1.49 -12.61
N PHE A 63 -11.58 2.43 -13.35
CA PHE A 63 -11.95 2.64 -14.75
C PHE A 63 -11.41 1.57 -15.68
N MET A 64 -10.31 0.91 -15.36
CA MET A 64 -9.82 -0.23 -16.12
C MET A 64 -10.76 -1.44 -16.06
N LEU A 65 -11.53 -1.61 -14.98
CA LEU A 65 -12.54 -2.67 -14.89
C LEU A 65 -13.62 -2.54 -15.97
N ASP A 66 -14.04 -1.30 -16.28
CA ASP A 66 -15.04 -1.01 -17.29
C ASP A 66 -14.54 -1.27 -18.73
N HIS A 67 -13.22 -1.26 -18.93
CA HIS A 67 -12.57 -1.39 -20.24
C HIS A 67 -11.73 -2.68 -20.37
N ARG A 68 -12.06 -3.72 -19.58
CA ARG A 68 -11.36 -5.01 -19.69
C ARG A 68 -11.47 -5.60 -21.08
N GLY A 69 -10.33 -6.03 -21.64
CA GLY A 69 -10.24 -6.58 -22.98
C GLY A 69 -10.10 -5.54 -24.10
N ASN A 70 -10.27 -4.26 -23.84
CA ASN A 70 -10.05 -3.19 -24.81
C ASN A 70 -8.68 -2.56 -24.60
N LYS A 71 -7.65 -3.05 -25.32
CA LYS A 71 -6.27 -2.61 -25.18
C LYS A 71 -6.08 -1.11 -25.47
N GLU A 72 -6.85 -0.56 -26.41
CA GLU A 72 -6.75 0.86 -26.77
C GLU A 72 -7.24 1.76 -25.63
N GLU A 73 -8.41 1.51 -25.07
CA GLU A 73 -8.97 2.29 -23.95
C GLU A 73 -8.12 2.13 -22.68
N GLN A 74 -7.61 0.91 -22.42
CA GLN A 74 -6.66 0.65 -21.33
C GLN A 74 -5.36 1.46 -21.53
N GLY A 75 -4.87 1.53 -22.78
CA GLY A 75 -3.70 2.35 -23.12
C GLY A 75 -3.93 3.86 -22.93
N LYS A 76 -5.13 4.36 -23.29
CA LYS A 76 -5.50 5.77 -23.05
C LYS A 76 -5.54 6.10 -21.55
N LEU A 77 -6.17 5.24 -20.74
CA LEU A 77 -6.21 5.39 -19.28
C LEU A 77 -4.80 5.37 -18.69
N PHE A 78 -4.02 4.34 -19.00
CA PHE A 78 -2.68 4.17 -18.44
C PHE A 78 -1.74 5.31 -18.84
N SER A 79 -1.68 5.68 -20.15
CA SER A 79 -0.79 6.76 -20.63
C SER A 79 -1.13 8.11 -20.01
N THR A 80 -2.44 8.42 -19.91
CA THR A 80 -2.88 9.68 -19.31
C THR A 80 -2.52 9.75 -17.82
N LEU A 81 -2.74 8.68 -17.07
CA LEU A 81 -2.49 8.69 -15.63
C LEU A 81 -1.00 8.56 -15.30
N LEU A 82 -0.23 7.84 -16.10
CA LEU A 82 1.23 7.79 -15.95
C LEU A 82 1.85 9.17 -16.13
N LEU A 83 1.45 9.91 -17.18
CA LEU A 83 1.92 11.29 -17.37
C LEU A 83 1.48 12.19 -16.21
N SER A 84 0.22 12.08 -15.78
CA SER A 84 -0.30 12.87 -14.66
C SER A 84 0.48 12.61 -13.37
N SER A 85 0.74 11.34 -13.05
CA SER A 85 1.55 10.95 -11.87
C SER A 85 3.00 11.45 -12.00
N THR A 86 3.54 11.52 -13.22
CA THR A 86 4.86 12.09 -13.47
C THR A 86 4.89 13.60 -13.19
N VAL A 87 3.91 14.35 -13.69
CA VAL A 87 3.77 15.77 -13.41
C VAL A 87 3.60 16.03 -11.91
N GLN A 88 2.75 15.26 -11.24
CA GLN A 88 2.54 15.35 -9.79
C GLN A 88 3.83 15.04 -9.00
N SER A 89 4.59 14.03 -9.42
CA SER A 89 5.88 13.69 -8.81
C SER A 89 6.91 14.82 -8.98
N VAL A 90 6.96 15.48 -10.15
CA VAL A 90 7.82 16.63 -10.36
C VAL A 90 7.41 17.80 -9.47
N ILE A 91 6.12 18.10 -9.38
CA ILE A 91 5.59 19.14 -8.47
C ILE A 91 5.97 18.81 -7.01
N TYR A 92 5.79 17.55 -6.60
CA TYR A 92 6.17 17.10 -5.26
C TYR A 92 7.67 17.31 -5.00
N ILE A 93 8.55 16.93 -5.94
CA ILE A 93 10.00 17.12 -5.81
C ILE A 93 10.35 18.59 -5.62
N ILE A 94 9.77 19.46 -6.44
CA ILE A 94 10.02 20.92 -6.35
C ILE A 94 9.55 21.46 -5.00
N LEU A 95 8.32 21.14 -4.59
CA LEU A 95 7.77 21.57 -3.31
C LEU A 95 8.59 21.04 -2.13
N PHE A 96 8.99 19.77 -2.20
CA PHE A 96 9.78 19.14 -1.14
C PHE A 96 11.13 19.84 -0.96
N ILE A 97 11.86 20.10 -2.05
CA ILE A 97 13.16 20.80 -2.02
C ILE A 97 13.00 22.22 -1.45
N CYS A 98 11.88 22.89 -1.74
CA CYS A 98 11.61 24.23 -1.19
C CYS A 98 11.28 24.21 0.31
N VAL A 99 10.66 23.16 0.80
CA VAL A 99 10.16 23.08 2.20
C VAL A 99 11.15 22.38 3.13
N GLU A 100 11.95 21.44 2.63
CA GLU A 100 12.90 20.65 3.41
C GLU A 100 13.84 21.49 4.29
N PRO A 101 14.44 22.60 3.83
CA PRO A 101 15.33 23.40 4.67
C PRO A 101 14.66 23.96 5.94
N PHE A 102 13.34 24.12 5.92
CA PHE A 102 12.56 24.62 7.06
C PHE A 102 12.18 23.50 8.05
N LEU A 103 11.98 22.28 7.52
CA LEU A 103 11.51 21.14 8.34
C LEU A 103 12.66 20.41 9.06
N LYS A 104 13.89 20.50 8.57
CA LYS A 104 15.10 19.84 9.12
C LYS A 104 14.87 18.35 9.43
N ILE A 105 14.20 17.63 8.51
CA ILE A 105 13.90 16.21 8.68
C ILE A 105 15.17 15.41 8.44
N GLU A 106 15.54 14.58 9.39
CA GLU A 106 16.62 13.60 9.18
C GLU A 106 16.25 12.64 8.06
N ASN A 107 17.21 12.38 7.18
CA ASN A 107 17.01 11.53 6.01
C ASN A 107 15.90 12.01 5.04
N ALA A 108 15.71 13.33 4.90
CA ALA A 108 14.68 13.94 4.06
C ALA A 108 14.71 13.43 2.61
N TYR A 109 15.90 13.30 2.01
CA TYR A 109 16.05 12.75 0.64
C TYR A 109 15.55 11.31 0.52
N PHE A 110 15.62 10.55 1.60
CA PHE A 110 15.03 9.23 1.64
C PHE A 110 13.51 9.32 1.46
N LEU A 111 12.85 10.15 2.26
CA LEU A 111 11.40 10.35 2.16
C LEU A 111 10.98 10.81 0.76
N LEU A 112 11.73 11.78 0.19
CA LEU A 112 11.48 12.28 -1.16
C LEU A 112 11.46 11.15 -2.20
N LEU A 113 12.55 10.41 -2.28
CA LEU A 113 12.72 9.36 -3.29
C LEU A 113 11.78 8.17 -3.04
N TYR A 114 11.58 7.80 -1.78
CA TYR A 114 10.69 6.70 -1.42
C TYR A 114 9.23 6.98 -1.84
N VAL A 115 8.73 8.19 -1.60
CA VAL A 115 7.37 8.57 -2.03
C VAL A 115 7.23 8.54 -3.54
N VAL A 116 8.20 9.09 -4.29
CA VAL A 116 8.17 9.05 -5.76
C VAL A 116 8.12 7.61 -6.27
N LEU A 117 9.00 6.75 -5.76
CA LEU A 117 9.04 5.35 -6.17
C LEU A 117 7.75 4.60 -5.79
N HIS A 118 7.18 4.93 -4.63
CA HIS A 118 5.92 4.34 -4.16
C HIS A 118 4.73 4.76 -5.03
N VAL A 119 4.67 6.01 -5.50
CA VAL A 119 3.64 6.49 -6.45
C VAL A 119 3.63 5.62 -7.71
N TYR A 120 4.79 5.40 -8.32
CA TYR A 120 4.85 4.55 -9.52
C TYR A 120 4.53 3.10 -9.22
N THR A 121 5.04 2.55 -8.12
CA THR A 121 4.74 1.16 -7.73
C THR A 121 3.25 0.96 -7.51
N ALA A 122 2.58 1.88 -6.82
CA ALA A 122 1.13 1.84 -6.61
C ALA A 122 0.37 1.91 -7.95
N LEU A 123 0.75 2.83 -8.85
CA LEU A 123 0.12 2.97 -10.15
C LEU A 123 0.25 1.69 -10.99
N PHE A 124 1.45 1.11 -11.07
CA PHE A 124 1.70 -0.11 -11.84
C PHE A 124 1.04 -1.35 -11.22
N LEU A 125 0.98 -1.45 -9.89
CA LEU A 125 0.23 -2.51 -9.21
C LEU A 125 -1.24 -2.49 -9.59
N GLN A 126 -1.87 -1.33 -9.54
CA GLN A 126 -3.28 -1.18 -9.91
C GLN A 126 -3.51 -1.35 -11.42
N PHE A 127 -2.55 -0.97 -12.25
CA PHE A 127 -2.58 -1.26 -13.69
C PHE A 127 -2.61 -2.77 -13.95
N VAL A 128 -1.68 -3.54 -13.39
CA VAL A 128 -1.63 -5.01 -13.53
C VAL A 128 -2.91 -5.68 -13.02
N ARG A 129 -3.44 -5.18 -11.90
CA ARG A 129 -4.71 -5.64 -11.35
C ARG A 129 -5.89 -5.31 -12.27
N GLY A 130 -5.92 -4.11 -12.83
CA GLY A 130 -6.93 -3.65 -13.80
C GLY A 130 -6.96 -4.47 -15.07
N LEU A 131 -5.79 -4.91 -15.57
CA LEU A 131 -5.66 -5.85 -16.69
C LEU A 131 -6.26 -7.26 -16.39
N GLY A 132 -6.60 -7.54 -15.15
CA GLY A 132 -7.14 -8.83 -14.72
C GLY A 132 -6.06 -9.85 -14.35
N TYR A 133 -4.78 -9.44 -14.27
CA TYR A 133 -3.67 -10.32 -13.93
C TYR A 133 -3.50 -10.48 -12.41
N SER A 134 -4.53 -11.00 -11.73
CA SER A 134 -4.55 -11.14 -10.26
C SER A 134 -3.37 -11.95 -9.73
N VAL A 135 -2.92 -12.97 -10.43
CA VAL A 135 -1.75 -13.79 -10.05
C VAL A 135 -0.48 -12.95 -10.12
N LYS A 136 -0.27 -12.19 -11.20
CA LYS A 136 0.91 -11.31 -11.33
C LYS A 136 0.92 -10.21 -10.28
N TYR A 137 -0.26 -9.65 -9.96
CA TYR A 137 -0.43 -8.69 -8.88
C TYR A 137 -0.03 -9.29 -7.53
N THR A 138 -0.50 -10.51 -7.21
CA THR A 138 -0.19 -11.19 -5.96
C THR A 138 1.30 -11.52 -5.86
N ILE A 139 1.90 -12.02 -6.94
CA ILE A 139 3.35 -12.29 -7.00
C ILE A 139 4.14 -10.98 -6.82
N ALA A 140 3.75 -9.90 -7.48
CA ALA A 140 4.40 -8.61 -7.33
C ALA A 140 4.33 -8.07 -5.89
N SER A 141 3.16 -8.17 -5.26
CA SER A 141 2.98 -7.78 -3.86
C SER A 141 3.81 -8.63 -2.91
N PHE A 142 3.91 -9.93 -3.18
CA PHE A 142 4.74 -10.86 -2.41
C PHE A 142 6.23 -10.59 -2.61
N ILE A 143 6.68 -10.38 -3.85
CA ILE A 143 8.08 -10.00 -4.16
C ILE A 143 8.41 -8.67 -3.49
N SER A 144 7.52 -7.67 -3.56
CA SER A 144 7.70 -6.40 -2.89
C SER A 144 7.96 -6.58 -1.40
N ALA A 145 7.08 -7.29 -0.72
CA ALA A 145 7.22 -7.51 0.72
C ALA A 145 8.43 -8.39 1.07
N SER A 146 8.65 -9.47 0.34
CA SER A 146 9.78 -10.39 0.58
C SER A 146 11.12 -9.74 0.24
N ALA A 147 11.20 -9.01 -0.87
CA ALA A 147 12.40 -8.30 -1.27
C ALA A 147 12.72 -7.15 -0.31
N THR A 148 11.71 -6.36 0.08
CA THR A 148 11.88 -5.32 1.10
C THR A 148 12.52 -5.89 2.36
N THR A 149 12.02 -7.00 2.78
CA THR A 149 12.42 -7.76 3.93
C THR A 149 13.84 -8.34 3.82
N VAL A 150 14.09 -9.15 2.79
CA VAL A 150 15.39 -9.81 2.57
C VAL A 150 16.47 -8.77 2.28
N LEU A 151 16.17 -7.77 1.46
CA LEU A 151 17.13 -6.72 1.13
C LEU A 151 17.40 -5.77 2.30
N ASN A 152 16.40 -5.50 3.14
CA ASN A 152 16.65 -4.78 4.39
C ASN A 152 17.58 -5.57 5.32
N VAL A 153 17.36 -6.89 5.44
CA VAL A 153 18.23 -7.76 6.20
C VAL A 153 19.66 -7.76 5.63
N ILE A 154 19.79 -7.93 4.33
CA ILE A 154 21.11 -7.93 3.67
C ILE A 154 21.76 -6.55 3.79
N ALA A 155 21.03 -5.47 3.55
CA ALA A 155 21.54 -4.12 3.66
C ALA A 155 21.98 -3.78 5.10
N LEU A 156 21.23 -4.23 6.10
CA LEU A 156 21.57 -4.03 7.51
C LEU A 156 22.75 -4.88 7.96
N LEU A 157 22.73 -6.19 7.64
CA LEU A 157 23.77 -7.14 8.13
C LEU A 157 25.10 -7.00 7.42
N PHE A 158 25.08 -6.89 6.09
CA PHE A 158 26.29 -6.99 5.28
C PHE A 158 26.78 -5.65 4.74
N LEU A 159 25.87 -4.71 4.45
CA LEU A 159 26.22 -3.46 3.80
C LEU A 159 26.21 -2.26 4.75
N LYS A 160 25.69 -2.40 5.96
CA LYS A 160 25.46 -1.29 6.92
C LYS A 160 24.70 -0.10 6.31
N MET A 161 23.84 -0.39 5.36
CA MET A 161 23.15 0.59 4.51
C MET A 161 21.69 0.81 4.94
N GLY A 162 21.35 0.72 6.21
CA GLY A 162 20.06 1.04 6.82
C GLY A 162 18.83 1.11 5.89
N LEU A 163 18.42 2.33 5.59
CA LEU A 163 17.21 2.63 4.82
C LEU A 163 17.30 2.30 3.32
N GLN A 164 18.49 2.10 2.77
CA GLN A 164 18.68 1.94 1.31
C GLN A 164 18.09 0.63 0.78
N GLY A 165 17.96 -0.40 1.62
CA GLY A 165 17.33 -1.66 1.24
C GLY A 165 15.88 -1.51 0.80
N LEU A 166 15.14 -0.54 1.35
CA LEU A 166 13.76 -0.24 0.95
C LEU A 166 13.67 0.29 -0.49
N PHE A 167 14.62 1.12 -0.91
CA PHE A 167 14.66 1.62 -2.28
C PHE A 167 14.88 0.50 -3.28
N ILE A 168 15.86 -0.34 -3.00
CA ILE A 168 16.20 -1.46 -3.88
C ILE A 168 14.98 -2.38 -4.02
N ALA A 169 14.27 -2.65 -2.94
CA ALA A 169 13.08 -3.47 -2.95
C ALA A 169 11.95 -2.86 -3.78
N GLN A 170 11.66 -1.58 -3.57
CA GLN A 170 10.63 -0.87 -4.35
C GLN A 170 11.01 -0.78 -5.83
N PHE A 171 12.28 -0.51 -6.12
CA PHE A 171 12.78 -0.44 -7.49
C PHE A 171 12.67 -1.80 -8.20
N LEU A 172 13.06 -2.90 -7.56
CA LEU A 172 12.93 -4.25 -8.10
C LEU A 172 11.47 -4.62 -8.33
N THR A 173 10.58 -4.23 -7.41
CA THR A 173 9.13 -4.44 -7.58
C THR A 173 8.60 -3.69 -8.79
N LEU A 174 8.96 -2.41 -8.93
CA LEU A 174 8.56 -1.60 -10.08
C LEU A 174 9.09 -2.20 -11.39
N LEU A 175 10.35 -2.60 -11.43
CA LEU A 175 10.95 -3.25 -12.57
C LEU A 175 10.21 -4.54 -12.96
N TYR A 176 9.91 -5.40 -11.98
CA TYR A 176 9.11 -6.60 -12.20
C TYR A 176 7.74 -6.28 -12.79
N LEU A 177 7.04 -5.27 -12.25
CA LEU A 177 5.72 -4.86 -12.73
C LEU A 177 5.77 -4.32 -14.16
N VAL A 178 6.75 -3.47 -14.48
CA VAL A 178 6.93 -2.92 -15.83
C VAL A 178 7.16 -4.04 -16.84
N ILE A 179 8.07 -4.98 -16.53
CA ILE A 179 8.42 -6.10 -17.43
C ILE A 179 7.23 -7.04 -17.60
N THR A 180 6.60 -7.47 -16.51
CA THR A 180 5.55 -8.50 -16.55
C THR A 180 4.23 -8.01 -17.12
N SER A 181 3.92 -6.71 -16.98
CA SER A 181 2.74 -6.08 -17.58
C SER A 181 2.92 -5.72 -19.03
N LYS A 182 4.18 -5.69 -19.53
CA LYS A 182 4.53 -5.13 -20.83
C LYS A 182 3.96 -3.72 -21.02
N ALA A 183 4.13 -2.89 -20.01
CA ALA A 183 3.53 -1.55 -19.93
C ALA A 183 3.85 -0.66 -21.14
N TRP A 184 5.02 -0.88 -21.79
CA TRP A 184 5.42 -0.18 -23.00
C TRP A 184 4.49 -0.41 -24.19
N GLU A 185 3.76 -1.56 -24.24
CA GLU A 185 2.77 -1.83 -25.30
C GLU A 185 1.48 -0.99 -25.12
N TYR A 186 1.23 -0.49 -23.93
CA TYR A 186 0.05 0.31 -23.60
C TYR A 186 0.34 1.82 -23.60
N PHE A 187 1.61 2.20 -23.39
CA PHE A 187 2.01 3.60 -23.35
C PHE A 187 2.13 4.21 -24.75
N SER A 188 1.43 5.30 -24.97
CA SER A 188 1.58 6.13 -26.17
C SER A 188 1.24 7.59 -25.85
N VAL A 189 2.10 8.51 -26.31
CA VAL A 189 1.84 9.95 -26.15
C VAL A 189 0.54 10.38 -26.83
N LYS A 190 0.17 9.71 -27.94
CA LYS A 190 -1.09 9.95 -28.65
C LYS A 190 -2.33 9.55 -27.85
N HIS A 191 -2.17 8.73 -26.84
CA HIS A 191 -3.24 8.25 -25.97
C HIS A 191 -3.54 9.18 -24.78
N ILE A 192 -2.85 10.29 -24.66
CA ILE A 192 -3.02 11.24 -23.55
C ILE A 192 -4.26 12.11 -23.81
N HIS A 193 -5.26 12.00 -22.92
CA HIS A 193 -6.50 12.72 -23.01
C HIS A 193 -6.86 13.47 -21.73
N PRO A 194 -6.89 14.82 -21.74
CA PRO A 194 -7.24 15.61 -20.54
C PRO A 194 -8.63 15.29 -19.97
N ARG A 195 -9.59 14.85 -20.81
CA ARG A 195 -10.93 14.43 -20.36
C ARG A 195 -10.87 13.18 -19.48
N ILE A 196 -9.97 12.25 -19.77
CA ILE A 196 -9.75 11.04 -18.95
C ILE A 196 -9.21 11.46 -17.59
N PHE A 197 -8.18 12.33 -17.57
CA PHE A 197 -7.64 12.86 -16.32
C PHE A 197 -8.74 13.51 -15.46
N LYS A 198 -9.54 14.41 -16.03
CA LYS A 198 -10.64 15.08 -15.31
C LYS A 198 -11.64 14.07 -14.73
N ARG A 199 -12.04 13.07 -15.52
CA ARG A 199 -13.00 12.03 -15.10
C ARG A 199 -12.44 11.18 -13.97
N VAL A 200 -11.19 10.74 -14.08
CA VAL A 200 -10.55 9.90 -13.06
C VAL A 200 -10.27 10.71 -11.79
N SER A 201 -9.79 11.94 -11.90
CA SER A 201 -9.56 12.82 -10.74
C SER A 201 -10.85 13.15 -10.00
N ALA A 202 -11.97 13.36 -10.69
CA ALA A 202 -13.28 13.58 -10.06
C ALA A 202 -13.73 12.39 -9.19
N TYR A 203 -13.34 11.16 -9.55
CA TYR A 203 -13.56 9.97 -8.74
C TYR A 203 -12.53 9.83 -7.61
N SER A 204 -11.26 10.10 -7.91
CA SER A 204 -10.13 9.79 -7.02
C SER A 204 -9.94 10.82 -5.91
N ILE A 205 -10.10 12.11 -6.19
CA ILE A 205 -9.89 13.19 -5.21
C ILE A 205 -10.79 13.04 -3.96
N PRO A 206 -12.08 12.69 -4.06
CA PRO A 206 -12.92 12.44 -2.89
C PRO A 206 -12.44 11.29 -1.99
N LEU A 207 -11.57 10.41 -2.47
CA LEU A 207 -10.99 9.34 -1.66
C LEU A 207 -9.85 9.83 -0.74
N ILE A 208 -9.26 11.00 -1.04
CA ILE A 208 -8.15 11.55 -0.26
C ILE A 208 -8.55 11.81 1.19
N PRO A 209 -9.65 12.53 1.51
CA PRO A 209 -10.06 12.76 2.89
C PRO A 209 -10.27 11.46 3.68
N ASN A 210 -10.82 10.43 3.03
CA ASN A 210 -11.00 9.13 3.66
C ASN A 210 -9.65 8.49 4.04
N ASN A 211 -8.67 8.52 3.14
CA ASN A 211 -7.32 7.98 3.42
C ASN A 211 -6.59 8.80 4.50
N LEU A 212 -6.75 10.12 4.50
CA LEU A 212 -6.18 10.97 5.54
C LEU A 212 -6.82 10.70 6.91
N ALA A 213 -8.14 10.53 6.96
CA ALA A 213 -8.83 10.15 8.19
C ALA A 213 -8.34 8.80 8.73
N TRP A 214 -8.18 7.81 7.86
CA TRP A 214 -7.58 6.52 8.22
C TRP A 214 -6.16 6.67 8.74
N TRP A 215 -5.35 7.52 8.11
CA TRP A 215 -3.99 7.79 8.58
C TRP A 215 -4.00 8.44 9.98
N VAL A 216 -4.85 9.44 10.19
CA VAL A 216 -4.99 10.09 11.50
C VAL A 216 -5.34 9.07 12.58
N VAL A 217 -6.27 8.17 12.33
CA VAL A 217 -6.70 7.16 13.31
C VAL A 217 -5.62 6.11 13.59
N ASN A 218 -4.84 5.71 12.57
CA ASN A 218 -3.95 4.55 12.69
C ASN A 218 -2.46 4.88 12.78
N ALA A 219 -2.07 6.11 12.57
CA ALA A 219 -0.66 6.46 12.43
C ALA A 219 -0.24 7.78 13.10
N SER A 220 -1.17 8.67 13.48
CA SER A 220 -0.83 9.95 14.09
C SER A 220 -0.19 9.81 15.48
N ASP A 221 -0.53 8.76 16.20
CA ASP A 221 0.03 8.40 17.50
C ASP A 221 1.56 8.31 17.46
N ARG A 222 2.14 7.75 16.38
CA ARG A 222 3.60 7.65 16.18
C ARG A 222 4.27 9.02 16.08
N THR A 223 3.62 9.94 15.37
CA THR A 223 4.10 11.33 15.26
C THR A 223 4.06 12.03 16.60
N ILE A 224 2.98 11.85 17.36
CA ILE A 224 2.81 12.43 18.70
C ILE A 224 3.85 11.86 19.66
N ILE A 225 4.02 10.55 19.70
CA ILE A 225 5.02 9.88 20.56
C ILE A 225 6.43 10.37 20.22
N ALA A 226 6.78 10.40 18.93
CA ALA A 226 8.11 10.85 18.51
C ALA A 226 8.37 12.31 18.86
N HIS A 227 7.35 13.17 18.75
CA HIS A 227 7.48 14.59 19.09
C HIS A 227 7.66 14.84 20.59
N PHE A 228 6.91 14.15 21.44
CA PHE A 228 6.92 14.39 22.89
C PHE A 228 7.91 13.50 23.66
N LEU A 229 8.14 12.28 23.20
CA LEU A 229 8.95 11.27 23.92
C LEU A 229 10.21 10.85 23.16
N GLY A 230 10.39 11.33 21.92
CA GLY A 230 11.54 11.04 21.08
C GLY A 230 11.38 9.78 20.19
N THR A 231 12.29 9.66 19.25
CA THR A 231 12.29 8.59 18.23
C THR A 231 12.51 7.20 18.83
N ALA A 232 13.27 7.08 19.89
CA ALA A 232 13.48 5.82 20.60
C ALA A 232 12.16 5.28 21.22
N ALA A 233 11.34 6.14 21.81
CA ALA A 233 10.04 5.77 22.34
C ALA A 233 9.09 5.34 21.21
N ASN A 234 9.11 6.03 20.06
CA ASN A 234 8.38 5.60 18.87
C ASN A 234 8.83 4.23 18.38
N GLY A 235 10.13 3.93 18.43
CA GLY A 235 10.66 2.61 18.05
C GLY A 235 10.05 1.48 18.89
N ILE A 236 10.00 1.64 20.22
CA ILE A 236 9.39 0.68 21.14
C ILE A 236 7.88 0.54 20.85
N TYR A 237 7.18 1.66 20.70
CA TYR A 237 5.76 1.68 20.40
C TYR A 237 5.42 0.97 19.08
N SER A 238 6.21 1.24 18.03
CA SER A 238 6.02 0.63 16.71
C SER A 238 6.20 -0.87 16.71
N ILE A 239 7.16 -1.38 17.51
CA ILE A 239 7.35 -2.82 17.71
C ILE A 239 6.14 -3.41 18.44
N ALA A 240 5.68 -2.79 19.53
CA ALA A 240 4.53 -3.24 20.27
C ALA A 240 3.26 -3.31 19.39
N ASN A 241 3.06 -2.33 18.51
CA ASN A 241 1.94 -2.30 17.57
C ASN A 241 1.94 -3.39 16.50
N LYS A 242 3.04 -4.11 16.29
CA LYS A 242 3.06 -5.25 15.35
C LYS A 242 2.13 -6.38 15.80
N PHE A 243 1.97 -6.60 17.10
CA PHE A 243 1.08 -7.64 17.63
C PHE A 243 -0.41 -7.35 17.36
N PRO A 244 -0.97 -6.19 17.76
CA PRO A 244 -2.35 -5.82 17.40
C PRO A 244 -2.60 -5.81 15.89
N ASN A 245 -1.61 -5.41 15.09
CA ASN A 245 -1.75 -5.37 13.63
C ASN A 245 -1.94 -6.76 13.02
N VAL A 246 -1.38 -7.82 13.57
CA VAL A 246 -1.66 -9.19 13.13
C VAL A 246 -3.14 -9.51 13.31
N PHE A 247 -3.72 -9.16 14.46
CA PHE A 247 -5.15 -9.37 14.72
C PHE A 247 -6.04 -8.56 13.75
N ILE A 248 -5.69 -7.30 13.50
CA ILE A 248 -6.39 -6.44 12.53
C ILE A 248 -6.38 -7.07 11.12
N GLN A 249 -5.28 -7.71 10.72
CA GLN A 249 -5.22 -8.38 9.41
C GLN A 249 -6.16 -9.59 9.34
N PHE A 250 -6.24 -10.40 10.38
CA PHE A 250 -7.23 -11.48 10.47
C PHE A 250 -8.66 -10.94 10.38
N TYR A 251 -8.95 -9.88 11.12
CA TYR A 251 -10.24 -9.20 11.05
C TYR A 251 -10.57 -8.71 9.64
N ASN A 252 -9.63 -8.07 8.96
CA ASN A 252 -9.83 -7.56 7.60
C ASN A 252 -10.12 -8.68 6.59
N ILE A 253 -9.52 -9.86 6.75
CA ILE A 253 -9.77 -11.03 5.91
C ILE A 253 -11.19 -11.55 6.13
N LEU A 254 -11.57 -11.69 7.40
CA LEU A 254 -12.92 -12.13 7.77
C LEU A 254 -13.97 -11.13 7.27
N ASN A 255 -13.71 -9.82 7.44
CA ASN A 255 -14.60 -8.77 6.97
C ASN A 255 -14.77 -8.78 5.44
N LEU A 256 -13.69 -9.05 4.69
CA LEU A 256 -13.76 -9.18 3.23
C LEU A 256 -14.65 -10.36 2.82
N SER A 257 -14.46 -11.52 3.44
CA SER A 257 -15.28 -12.71 3.19
C SER A 257 -16.72 -12.50 3.63
N TRP A 258 -16.92 -11.86 4.77
CA TRP A 258 -18.25 -11.49 5.29
C TRP A 258 -19.01 -10.61 4.30
N THR A 259 -18.41 -9.52 3.84
CA THR A 259 -19.04 -8.58 2.91
C THR A 259 -19.44 -9.27 1.60
N GLU A 260 -18.60 -10.18 1.09
CA GLU A 260 -18.90 -10.95 -0.11
C GLU A 260 -20.07 -11.91 0.12
N THR A 261 -20.04 -12.64 1.24
CA THR A 261 -21.07 -13.63 1.59
C THR A 261 -22.44 -12.97 1.80
N VAL A 262 -22.47 -11.89 2.57
CA VAL A 262 -23.71 -11.11 2.78
C VAL A 262 -24.26 -10.56 1.47
N SER A 263 -23.39 -10.05 0.59
CA SER A 263 -23.82 -9.51 -0.72
C SER A 263 -24.42 -10.59 -1.61
N LEU A 264 -23.93 -11.81 -1.54
CA LEU A 264 -24.46 -12.95 -2.33
C LEU A 264 -25.83 -13.42 -1.80
N HIS A 265 -26.03 -13.45 -0.48
CA HIS A 265 -27.26 -13.93 0.17
C HIS A 265 -28.27 -12.81 0.42
N TYR A 266 -28.02 -11.58 -0.03
CA TYR A 266 -28.90 -10.45 0.26
C TYR A 266 -30.33 -10.61 -0.28
N GLY A 267 -30.51 -11.35 -1.37
CA GLY A 267 -31.79 -11.63 -2.03
C GLY A 267 -32.48 -12.92 -1.60
N ASP A 268 -31.87 -13.72 -0.73
CA ASP A 268 -32.39 -15.03 -0.35
C ASP A 268 -33.47 -14.92 0.74
N GLU A 269 -34.43 -15.83 0.72
CA GLU A 269 -35.56 -15.84 1.69
C GLU A 269 -35.11 -16.17 3.13
N ASP A 270 -34.03 -16.93 3.30
CA ASP A 270 -33.43 -17.34 4.57
C ASP A 270 -32.31 -16.39 5.06
N ARG A 271 -32.18 -15.21 4.42
CA ARG A 271 -31.12 -14.23 4.70
C ARG A 271 -30.93 -13.92 6.17
N ASP A 272 -32.01 -13.63 6.89
CA ASP A 272 -31.95 -13.16 8.28
C ASP A 272 -31.51 -14.27 9.23
N GLU A 273 -31.91 -15.51 8.97
CA GLU A 273 -31.46 -16.69 9.71
C GLU A 273 -29.97 -16.96 9.46
N PHE A 274 -29.56 -17.00 8.20
CA PHE A 274 -28.16 -17.15 7.77
C PHE A 274 -27.24 -16.08 8.38
N LEU A 275 -27.66 -14.80 8.34
CA LEU A 275 -26.88 -13.70 8.92
C LEU A 275 -26.75 -13.86 10.43
N THR A 276 -27.81 -14.23 11.12
CA THR A 276 -27.83 -14.42 12.59
C THR A 276 -26.90 -15.56 13.02
N GLU A 277 -26.98 -16.72 12.34
CA GLU A 277 -26.11 -17.86 12.63
C GLU A 277 -24.63 -17.54 12.38
N THR A 278 -24.35 -16.90 11.23
CA THR A 278 -22.97 -16.56 10.86
C THR A 278 -22.38 -15.52 11.82
N MET A 279 -23.12 -14.46 12.16
CA MET A 279 -22.68 -13.46 13.14
C MET A 279 -22.46 -14.07 14.53
N THR A 280 -23.35 -14.95 14.96
CA THR A 280 -23.21 -15.65 16.25
C THR A 280 -21.95 -16.53 16.27
N SER A 281 -21.66 -17.23 15.18
CA SER A 281 -20.46 -18.06 15.04
C SER A 281 -19.18 -17.23 15.02
N LEU A 282 -19.17 -16.11 14.30
CA LEU A 282 -18.05 -15.17 14.29
C LEU A 282 -17.82 -14.55 15.67
N PHE A 283 -18.89 -14.16 16.36
CA PHE A 283 -18.79 -13.60 17.71
C PHE A 283 -18.18 -14.62 18.69
N LYS A 284 -18.63 -15.88 18.64
CA LYS A 284 -18.06 -16.97 19.46
C LYS A 284 -16.58 -17.19 19.14
N LEU A 285 -16.20 -17.17 17.86
CA LEU A 285 -14.80 -17.30 17.41
C LEU A 285 -13.92 -16.17 17.96
N PHE A 286 -14.38 -14.92 17.85
CA PHE A 286 -13.64 -13.77 18.37
C PHE A 286 -13.56 -13.79 19.90
N ALA A 287 -14.65 -14.12 20.58
CA ALA A 287 -14.64 -14.26 22.02
C ALA A 287 -13.63 -15.33 22.47
N ALA A 288 -13.61 -16.50 21.82
CA ALA A 288 -12.65 -17.56 22.12
C ALA A 288 -11.18 -17.17 21.80
N ALA A 289 -10.95 -16.28 20.86
CA ALA A 289 -9.61 -15.78 20.54
C ALA A 289 -9.11 -14.70 21.50
N CYS A 290 -10.01 -14.06 22.27
CA CYS A 290 -9.67 -13.04 23.26
C CYS A 290 -9.40 -13.61 24.66
N PHE A 291 -9.79 -14.87 24.92
CA PHE A 291 -9.59 -15.59 26.17
C PHE A 291 -8.68 -16.81 25.97
#